data_d2074fef8521734dc716ea0ec5f158d9
#
_entry.id   d2074fef8521734dc716ea0ec5f158d9
#
_cell.length_a   1.000
_cell.length_b   1.000
_cell.length_c   1.000
_cell.angle_alpha   90.00
_cell.angle_beta   90.00
_cell.angle_gamma   90.00
#
_symmetry.space_group_name_H-M   'P 1'
#
loop_
_entity.id
_entity.type
_entity.pdbx_description
1 polymer ?
#
loop_
_entity_poly.entity_id
_entity_poly.type
_entity_poly.pdbx_seq_one_letter_code
_entity_poly.pdbx_strand_id
1 'polypeptide(L)'
;EANNLAEFPQPSVDSGSSVYEFAIALLQEAKELLGGNNFDIANDFYYNNNFDQWVKLANTLKMQAYVNTNNVSEFNTLKNEGNFISDTSDDFVWNYNVLINDQIDARSPGYQSDYTAGGVTRYRSDYLMDKMLKDNDPRRRYYFFRQNDCTPGALKDINGDPNDPANQCAVDPERLFCSTQPRPALYPGASLMVFCSVDNGYWGRDHGFGGGIPPDTFKRTAGGVYPIAGNFDDNRFSSVGIGQGGGGAGITPIYLASWSHLMLAEMALSGGGDAASHLRNAMGISIAKVMSFGSKDGDADLSTTDDGGYVPTDFTVDQWINLKTEQFFLGNNDDKMNILGEQHLIAHYGNGSNSYNFYRRTGYPHTLQWTVEPAPGGFVRSLFYPADEANTNPNIAQKPDVSVKVFWDNNPASSAAGPGSTGFPIAN
;
A
#
# COMPACT_ATOMS: atom_id res chain seq x y z
N GLU A 1 -20.07 8.35 -26.19
CA GLU A 1 -21.29 7.54 -26.17
C GLU A 1 -22.02 7.68 -24.81
N ALA A 2 -21.33 7.47 -23.69
CA ALA A 2 -21.96 7.53 -22.35
C ALA A 2 -22.68 8.85 -22.04
N ASN A 3 -22.26 9.96 -22.64
CA ASN A 3 -22.88 11.27 -22.45
C ASN A 3 -24.02 11.54 -23.42
N ASN A 4 -24.34 10.65 -24.35
CA ASN A 4 -25.40 10.79 -25.32
C ASN A 4 -26.20 9.50 -25.48
N LEU A 5 -26.86 9.07 -24.40
CA LEU A 5 -27.67 7.85 -24.35
C LEU A 5 -28.86 7.85 -25.33
N ALA A 6 -29.32 9.03 -25.81
CA ALA A 6 -30.37 9.11 -26.80
C ALA A 6 -29.90 8.63 -28.18
N GLU A 7 -28.65 8.89 -28.53
CA GLU A 7 -28.03 8.46 -29.78
C GLU A 7 -27.39 7.05 -29.65
N PHE A 8 -26.82 6.74 -28.47
CA PHE A 8 -26.14 5.48 -28.17
C PHE A 8 -26.78 4.78 -26.94
N PRO A 9 -28.01 4.23 -27.10
CA PRO A 9 -28.71 3.60 -25.98
C PRO A 9 -28.03 2.32 -25.47
N GLN A 10 -27.16 1.72 -26.27
CA GLN A 10 -26.43 0.49 -25.96
C GLN A 10 -24.97 0.62 -26.39
N PRO A 11 -24.14 1.38 -25.65
CA PRO A 11 -22.76 1.61 -26.03
C PRO A 11 -21.93 0.30 -26.03
N SER A 12 -20.96 0.22 -26.92
CA SER A 12 -19.97 -0.85 -26.91
C SER A 12 -18.89 -0.57 -25.87
N VAL A 13 -18.15 -1.61 -25.47
CA VAL A 13 -16.97 -1.46 -24.62
C VAL A 13 -15.78 -1.05 -25.48
N ASP A 14 -15.14 0.05 -25.11
CA ASP A 14 -13.89 0.48 -25.72
C ASP A 14 -12.75 -0.47 -25.37
N SER A 15 -11.78 -0.61 -26.27
CA SER A 15 -10.57 -1.38 -25.97
C SER A 15 -9.76 -0.68 -24.88
N GLY A 16 -9.09 -1.46 -24.01
CA GLY A 16 -8.22 -0.88 -22.98
C GLY A 16 -7.11 0.00 -23.56
N SER A 17 -6.60 -0.32 -24.77
CA SER A 17 -5.60 0.50 -25.48
C SER A 17 -6.17 1.87 -25.89
N SER A 18 -7.39 1.89 -26.48
CA SER A 18 -8.00 3.15 -26.90
C SER A 18 -8.33 4.05 -25.70
N VAL A 19 -8.72 3.46 -24.55
CA VAL A 19 -8.92 4.21 -23.31
C VAL A 19 -7.62 4.84 -22.83
N TYR A 20 -6.47 4.12 -22.89
CA TYR A 20 -5.16 4.67 -22.53
C TYR A 20 -4.71 5.79 -23.48
N GLU A 21 -4.88 5.60 -24.79
CA GLU A 21 -4.58 6.63 -25.79
C GLU A 21 -5.39 7.90 -25.54
N PHE A 22 -6.68 7.75 -25.29
CA PHE A 22 -7.57 8.87 -24.95
C PHE A 22 -7.15 9.57 -23.66
N ALA A 23 -6.85 8.80 -22.60
CA ALA A 23 -6.39 9.37 -21.33
C ALA A 23 -5.08 10.14 -21.48
N ILE A 24 -4.12 9.63 -22.25
CA ILE A 24 -2.86 10.32 -22.55
C ILE A 24 -3.11 11.61 -23.33
N ALA A 25 -4.03 11.60 -24.30
CA ALA A 25 -4.39 12.78 -25.06
C ALA A 25 -5.04 13.85 -24.17
N LEU A 26 -5.97 13.47 -23.28
CA LEU A 26 -6.56 14.39 -22.31
C LEU A 26 -5.54 15.00 -21.35
N LEU A 27 -4.57 14.21 -20.88
CA LEU A 27 -3.49 14.71 -20.02
C LEU A 27 -2.58 15.70 -20.79
N GLN A 28 -2.36 15.48 -22.09
CA GLN A 28 -1.62 16.41 -22.93
C GLN A 28 -2.40 17.71 -23.13
N GLU A 29 -3.69 17.63 -23.44
CA GLU A 29 -4.57 18.80 -23.56
C GLU A 29 -4.61 19.60 -22.25
N ALA A 30 -4.76 18.93 -21.11
CA ALA A 30 -4.72 19.57 -19.80
C ALA A 30 -3.40 20.32 -19.57
N LYS A 31 -2.25 19.71 -19.90
CA LYS A 31 -0.94 20.35 -19.83
C LYS A 31 -0.88 21.64 -20.68
N GLU A 32 -1.42 21.61 -21.89
CA GLU A 32 -1.45 22.77 -22.80
C GLU A 32 -2.37 23.89 -22.31
N LEU A 33 -3.54 23.53 -21.78
CA LEU A 33 -4.48 24.49 -21.22
C LEU A 33 -3.96 25.16 -19.93
N LEU A 34 -3.24 24.43 -19.09
CA LEU A 34 -2.65 24.94 -17.85
C LEU A 34 -1.39 25.76 -18.09
N GLY A 35 -0.62 25.41 -19.12
CA GLY A 35 0.64 26.06 -19.46
C GLY A 35 0.41 27.40 -20.16
N GLY A 36 0.30 28.48 -19.41
CA GLY A 36 0.19 29.83 -19.94
C GLY A 36 -1.09 30.59 -19.62
N ASN A 37 -2.00 30.00 -18.88
CA ASN A 37 -3.22 30.64 -18.41
C ASN A 37 -3.12 31.00 -16.93
N ASN A 38 -3.39 32.27 -16.60
CA ASN A 38 -3.58 32.73 -15.24
C ASN A 38 -5.08 32.83 -14.98
N PHE A 39 -5.69 31.79 -14.44
CA PHE A 39 -7.04 31.84 -13.91
C PHE A 39 -7.07 31.22 -12.52
N ASP A 40 -7.82 31.79 -11.60
CA ASP A 40 -7.98 31.22 -10.28
C ASP A 40 -9.18 30.29 -10.27
N ILE A 41 -8.95 29.06 -9.78
CA ILE A 41 -10.01 28.11 -9.44
C ILE A 41 -10.38 28.36 -7.99
N ALA A 42 -11.64 28.70 -7.72
CA ALA A 42 -12.11 29.10 -6.40
C ALA A 42 -11.86 28.03 -5.30
N ASN A 43 -11.68 26.75 -5.67
CA ASN A 43 -11.57 25.63 -4.73
C ASN A 43 -10.57 24.58 -5.23
N ASP A 44 -9.33 24.94 -5.48
CA ASP A 44 -8.27 23.97 -5.68
C ASP A 44 -7.76 23.44 -4.32
N PHE A 45 -8.32 22.33 -3.88
CA PHE A 45 -7.99 21.67 -2.60
C PHE A 45 -6.67 20.90 -2.61
N TYR A 46 -6.01 20.78 -3.76
CA TYR A 46 -4.78 20.00 -3.92
C TYR A 46 -3.53 20.88 -3.95
N TYR A 47 -3.47 21.80 -4.89
CA TYR A 47 -2.27 22.59 -5.17
C TYR A 47 -2.47 24.10 -5.03
N ASN A 48 -3.64 24.53 -4.53
CA ASN A 48 -3.93 25.94 -4.27
C ASN A 48 -3.60 26.85 -5.47
N ASN A 49 -4.05 26.47 -6.66
CA ASN A 49 -3.80 27.14 -7.94
C ASN A 49 -2.33 27.16 -8.40
N ASN A 50 -1.50 26.25 -7.90
CA ASN A 50 -0.19 26.03 -8.47
C ASN A 50 -0.27 25.13 -9.72
N PHE A 51 -0.43 25.75 -10.89
CA PHE A 51 -0.61 25.00 -12.14
C PHE A 51 0.63 24.25 -12.59
N ASP A 52 1.83 24.65 -12.18
CA ASP A 52 3.05 23.89 -12.46
C ASP A 52 3.00 22.50 -11.79
N GLN A 53 2.44 22.39 -10.58
CA GLN A 53 2.24 21.10 -9.92
C GLN A 53 1.20 20.24 -10.64
N TRP A 54 0.13 20.84 -11.16
CA TRP A 54 -0.83 20.12 -12.00
C TRP A 54 -0.21 19.60 -13.31
N VAL A 55 0.68 20.37 -13.93
CA VAL A 55 1.43 19.94 -15.12
C VAL A 55 2.38 18.78 -14.78
N LYS A 56 3.08 18.85 -13.63
CA LYS A 56 3.90 17.73 -13.13
C LYS A 56 3.06 16.47 -12.92
N LEU A 57 1.88 16.59 -12.31
CA LEU A 57 0.96 15.46 -12.14
C LEU A 57 0.56 14.86 -13.49
N ALA A 58 0.16 15.67 -14.47
CA ALA A 58 -0.21 15.19 -15.80
C ALA A 58 0.92 14.41 -16.48
N ASN A 59 2.15 14.94 -16.43
CA ASN A 59 3.33 14.24 -16.94
C ASN A 59 3.59 12.92 -16.19
N THR A 60 3.44 12.92 -14.87
CA THR A 60 3.65 11.72 -14.03
C THR A 60 2.65 10.60 -14.37
N LEU A 61 1.39 10.96 -14.56
CA LEU A 61 0.35 10.00 -14.96
C LEU A 61 0.58 9.44 -16.37
N LYS A 62 1.08 10.27 -17.31
CA LYS A 62 1.54 9.79 -18.63
C LYS A 62 2.71 8.82 -18.49
N MET A 63 3.72 9.15 -17.66
CA MET A 63 4.83 8.24 -17.39
C MET A 63 4.36 6.90 -16.83
N GLN A 64 3.41 6.91 -15.90
CA GLN A 64 2.81 5.68 -15.35
C GLN A 64 2.10 4.85 -16.43
N ALA A 65 1.39 5.50 -17.35
CA ALA A 65 0.76 4.82 -18.48
C ALA A 65 1.82 4.18 -19.41
N TYR A 66 2.92 4.87 -19.64
CA TYR A 66 4.02 4.37 -20.48
C TYR A 66 4.78 3.19 -19.82
N VAL A 67 4.93 3.20 -18.50
CA VAL A 67 5.47 2.03 -17.78
C VAL A 67 4.54 0.83 -17.94
N ASN A 68 3.24 1.01 -17.73
CA ASN A 68 2.28 -0.09 -17.86
C ASN A 68 2.27 -0.69 -19.27
N THR A 69 2.41 0.14 -20.30
CA THR A 69 2.40 -0.28 -21.72
C THR A 69 3.78 -0.59 -22.28
N ASN A 70 4.82 -0.54 -21.45
CA ASN A 70 6.24 -0.72 -21.84
C ASN A 70 6.67 0.23 -22.98
N ASN A 71 6.16 1.46 -22.98
CA ASN A 71 6.56 2.49 -23.95
C ASN A 71 7.79 3.27 -23.45
N VAL A 72 8.96 2.63 -23.56
CA VAL A 72 10.23 3.14 -23.03
C VAL A 72 10.64 4.47 -23.66
N SER A 73 10.34 4.68 -24.95
CA SER A 73 10.72 5.91 -25.68
C SER A 73 10.03 7.15 -25.09
N GLU A 74 8.70 7.08 -24.98
CA GLU A 74 7.90 8.19 -24.47
C GLU A 74 8.15 8.44 -22.97
N PHE A 75 8.35 7.35 -22.21
CA PHE A 75 8.77 7.47 -20.81
C PHE A 75 10.09 8.25 -20.68
N ASN A 76 11.11 7.89 -21.45
CA ASN A 76 12.41 8.57 -21.41
C ASN A 76 12.33 10.02 -21.86
N THR A 77 11.44 10.36 -22.78
CA THR A 77 11.21 11.74 -23.20
C THR A 77 10.74 12.57 -22.00
N LEU A 78 9.69 12.16 -21.29
CA LEU A 78 9.19 12.89 -20.14
C LEU A 78 10.19 12.88 -18.96
N LYS A 79 10.88 11.76 -18.73
CA LYS A 79 11.96 11.68 -17.74
C LYS A 79 13.03 12.74 -17.99
N ASN A 80 13.46 12.91 -19.24
CA ASN A 80 14.52 13.84 -19.62
C ASN A 80 14.05 15.30 -19.56
N GLU A 81 12.75 15.57 -19.76
CA GLU A 81 12.17 16.90 -19.49
C GLU A 81 12.28 17.27 -18.00
N GLY A 82 12.28 16.29 -17.11
CA GLY A 82 12.43 16.52 -15.66
C GLY A 82 11.23 17.18 -14.98
N ASN A 83 10.11 17.36 -15.69
CA ASN A 83 8.94 18.07 -15.19
C ASN A 83 7.84 17.08 -14.78
N PHE A 84 8.08 16.34 -13.70
CA PHE A 84 7.16 15.38 -13.10
C PHE A 84 7.27 15.41 -11.57
N ILE A 85 6.37 14.75 -10.85
CA ILE A 85 6.42 14.65 -9.39
C ILE A 85 7.69 13.89 -8.98
N SER A 86 8.67 14.58 -8.39
CA SER A 86 9.94 14.00 -7.94
C SER A 86 10.36 14.48 -6.55
N ASP A 87 9.67 15.49 -6.02
CA ASP A 87 9.87 16.04 -4.70
C ASP A 87 8.59 15.99 -3.88
N THR A 88 8.70 15.89 -2.56
CA THR A 88 7.55 15.80 -1.64
C THR A 88 6.64 17.02 -1.66
N SER A 89 7.15 18.19 -2.09
CA SER A 89 6.35 19.40 -2.30
C SER A 89 5.34 19.26 -3.44
N ASP A 90 5.56 18.32 -4.35
CA ASP A 90 4.68 18.04 -5.49
C ASP A 90 3.71 16.89 -5.22
N ASP A 91 3.75 16.27 -4.04
CA ASP A 91 2.88 15.14 -3.69
C ASP A 91 1.40 15.46 -3.92
N PHE A 92 0.72 14.60 -4.64
CA PHE A 92 -0.72 14.72 -4.88
C PHE A 92 -1.49 13.90 -3.85
N VAL A 93 -2.06 14.60 -2.87
CA VAL A 93 -2.73 13.99 -1.71
C VAL A 93 -4.05 14.68 -1.42
N TRP A 94 -5.03 13.92 -0.92
CA TRP A 94 -6.19 14.51 -0.27
C TRP A 94 -5.94 14.64 1.22
N ASN A 95 -6.10 15.84 1.75
CA ASN A 95 -5.93 16.13 3.17
C ASN A 95 -7.26 16.06 3.92
N TYR A 96 -7.26 15.37 5.04
CA TYR A 96 -8.38 15.30 5.98
C TYR A 96 -8.15 16.25 7.16
N ASN A 97 -9.20 16.48 7.96
CA ASN A 97 -9.10 17.26 9.19
C ASN A 97 -9.84 16.54 10.34
N VAL A 98 -9.84 17.14 11.53
CA VAL A 98 -10.45 16.56 12.73
C VAL A 98 -11.95 16.84 12.88
N LEU A 99 -12.56 17.58 11.95
CA LEU A 99 -13.94 18.03 12.06
C LEU A 99 -14.90 16.85 11.99
N ILE A 100 -15.70 16.72 13.03
CA ILE A 100 -16.86 15.82 13.08
C ILE A 100 -18.03 16.55 13.74
N ASN A 101 -19.18 16.48 13.11
CA ASN A 101 -20.46 16.92 13.66
C ASN A 101 -21.60 16.07 13.05
N ASP A 102 -22.85 16.38 13.39
CA ASP A 102 -24.03 15.60 12.97
C ASP A 102 -24.23 15.54 11.43
N GLN A 103 -23.56 16.38 10.67
CA GLN A 103 -23.72 16.49 9.20
C GLN A 103 -22.45 16.11 8.44
N ILE A 104 -21.28 16.29 9.03
CA ILE A 104 -19.99 16.17 8.35
C ILE A 104 -19.04 15.37 9.22
N ASP A 105 -18.42 14.36 8.61
CA ASP A 105 -17.21 13.72 9.14
C ASP A 105 -16.09 13.90 8.11
N ALA A 106 -15.20 14.85 8.37
CA ALA A 106 -14.08 15.19 7.49
C ALA A 106 -12.77 14.47 7.86
N ARG A 107 -12.84 13.49 8.75
CA ARG A 107 -11.71 12.66 9.15
C ARG A 107 -11.41 11.60 8.09
N SER A 108 -10.18 11.10 8.10
CA SER A 108 -9.79 9.99 7.24
C SER A 108 -10.73 8.78 7.39
N PRO A 109 -11.25 8.19 6.29
CA PRO A 109 -12.11 6.99 6.37
C PRO A 109 -11.45 5.81 7.09
N GLY A 110 -10.12 5.71 7.00
CA GLY A 110 -9.34 4.73 7.74
C GLY A 110 -9.42 4.93 9.25
N TYR A 111 -9.36 6.18 9.68
CA TYR A 111 -9.51 6.55 11.07
C TYR A 111 -10.94 6.29 11.58
N GLN A 112 -11.95 6.69 10.80
CA GLN A 112 -13.35 6.46 11.14
C GLN A 112 -13.66 4.97 11.38
N SER A 113 -12.99 4.08 10.66
CA SER A 113 -13.19 2.63 10.79
C SER A 113 -12.46 2.02 11.98
N ASP A 114 -11.31 2.58 12.38
CA ASP A 114 -10.46 1.98 13.40
C ASP A 114 -10.64 2.62 14.78
N TYR A 115 -10.85 3.94 14.83
CA TYR A 115 -10.93 4.71 16.07
C TYR A 115 -12.40 4.93 16.47
N THR A 116 -13.09 3.82 16.77
CA THR A 116 -14.50 3.82 17.17
C THR A 116 -14.68 3.46 18.64
N ALA A 117 -15.85 3.77 19.20
CA ALA A 117 -16.21 3.33 20.55
C ALA A 117 -16.30 1.79 20.66
N GLY A 118 -16.50 1.08 19.57
CA GLY A 118 -16.56 -0.38 19.48
C GLY A 118 -15.20 -1.04 19.17
N GLY A 119 -14.12 -0.27 19.12
CA GLY A 119 -12.79 -0.75 18.76
C GLY A 119 -12.54 -0.82 17.25
N VAL A 120 -11.47 -1.49 16.85
CA VAL A 120 -11.00 -1.59 15.47
C VAL A 120 -11.90 -2.52 14.66
N THR A 121 -12.43 -2.02 13.54
CA THR A 121 -13.34 -2.81 12.69
C THR A 121 -12.62 -3.59 11.59
N ARG A 122 -11.42 -3.16 11.19
CA ARG A 122 -10.65 -3.77 10.09
C ARG A 122 -9.46 -4.56 10.59
N TYR A 123 -9.03 -5.54 9.82
CA TYR A 123 -7.79 -6.27 10.06
C TYR A 123 -6.65 -5.73 9.21
N ARG A 124 -5.45 -5.75 9.78
CA ARG A 124 -4.20 -5.52 9.04
C ARG A 124 -3.68 -6.84 8.50
N SER A 125 -2.90 -6.76 7.43
CA SER A 125 -2.27 -7.93 6.83
C SER A 125 -1.14 -8.44 7.73
N ASP A 126 -1.25 -9.70 8.17
CA ASP A 126 -0.19 -10.37 8.92
C ASP A 126 1.11 -10.43 8.12
N TYR A 127 1.03 -10.70 6.82
CA TYR A 127 2.19 -10.67 5.94
C TYR A 127 2.93 -9.33 5.98
N LEU A 128 2.22 -8.22 5.85
CA LEU A 128 2.87 -6.89 5.82
C LEU A 128 3.48 -6.54 7.17
N MET A 129 2.77 -6.84 8.27
CA MET A 129 3.28 -6.62 9.63
C MET A 129 4.51 -7.47 9.92
N ASP A 130 4.49 -8.77 9.58
CA ASP A 130 5.61 -9.69 9.73
C ASP A 130 6.83 -9.25 8.90
N LYS A 131 6.60 -8.88 7.65
CA LYS A 131 7.66 -8.38 6.75
C LYS A 131 8.35 -7.15 7.32
N MET A 132 7.57 -6.14 7.74
CA MET A 132 8.13 -4.91 8.29
C MET A 132 8.76 -5.11 9.67
N LEU A 133 8.27 -6.06 10.45
CA LEU A 133 8.86 -6.44 11.74
C LEU A 133 10.23 -7.09 11.54
N LYS A 134 10.32 -8.10 10.69
CA LYS A 134 11.57 -8.83 10.40
C LYS A 134 12.64 -7.96 9.75
N ASP A 135 12.22 -7.05 8.90
CA ASP A 135 13.13 -6.12 8.23
C ASP A 135 13.55 -4.94 9.12
N ASN A 136 12.98 -4.79 10.30
CA ASN A 136 13.11 -3.60 11.13
C ASN A 136 12.84 -2.31 10.34
N ASP A 137 11.78 -2.33 9.50
CA ASP A 137 11.45 -1.19 8.64
C ASP A 137 11.13 0.06 9.48
N PRO A 138 11.79 1.20 9.24
CA PRO A 138 11.59 2.43 10.01
C PRO A 138 10.15 2.94 10.04
N ARG A 139 9.34 2.59 9.01
CA ARG A 139 7.93 3.03 8.87
C ARG A 139 6.96 2.23 9.73
N ARG A 140 7.34 1.08 10.24
CA ARG A 140 6.44 0.12 10.90
C ARG A 140 5.61 0.74 12.00
N ARG A 141 6.23 1.50 12.94
CA ARG A 141 5.55 2.13 14.08
C ARG A 141 4.59 3.25 13.69
N TYR A 142 4.73 3.76 12.48
CA TYR A 142 3.85 4.78 11.92
C TYR A 142 2.66 4.19 11.18
N TYR A 143 2.80 2.97 10.62
CA TYR A 143 1.74 2.29 9.88
C TYR A 143 0.77 1.55 10.80
N PHE A 144 1.29 1.02 11.91
CA PHE A 144 0.60 0.10 12.78
C PHE A 144 0.67 0.57 14.22
N PHE A 145 -0.47 0.56 14.90
CA PHE A 145 -0.55 0.80 16.33
C PHE A 145 -1.08 -0.44 17.03
N ARG A 146 -0.29 -0.98 17.97
CA ARG A 146 -0.65 -2.15 18.75
C ARG A 146 -1.45 -1.76 19.98
N GLN A 147 -2.60 -2.42 20.16
CA GLN A 147 -3.44 -2.22 21.34
C GLN A 147 -2.99 -3.07 22.55
N ASN A 148 -2.17 -4.10 22.31
CA ASN A 148 -1.65 -5.01 23.32
C ASN A 148 -0.13 -5.20 23.14
N ASP A 149 0.55 -5.44 24.25
CA ASP A 149 2.01 -5.70 24.26
C ASP A 149 2.35 -7.10 23.74
N CYS A 150 1.36 -7.98 23.71
CA CYS A 150 1.58 -9.38 23.57
C CYS A 150 0.35 -10.06 22.98
N THR A 151 0.59 -11.00 22.07
CA THR A 151 -0.46 -11.89 21.61
C THR A 151 -0.46 -13.15 22.44
N PRO A 152 -1.59 -13.55 23.03
CA PRO A 152 -1.66 -14.74 23.87
C PRO A 152 -1.09 -15.98 23.19
N GLY A 153 -0.12 -16.63 23.86
CA GLY A 153 0.56 -17.81 23.34
C GLY A 153 1.67 -17.56 22.29
N ALA A 154 1.91 -16.29 21.92
CA ALA A 154 3.04 -15.91 21.06
C ALA A 154 4.30 -15.56 21.88
N LEU A 155 5.40 -15.24 21.19
CA LEU A 155 6.59 -14.67 21.82
C LEU A 155 6.47 -13.15 21.94
N LYS A 156 7.06 -12.59 23.00
CA LYS A 156 7.21 -11.12 23.15
C LYS A 156 8.29 -10.60 22.21
N ASP A 157 9.37 -11.35 22.08
CA ASP A 157 10.46 -11.09 21.14
C ASP A 157 10.70 -12.32 20.29
N ILE A 158 10.51 -12.19 18.97
CA ILE A 158 10.71 -13.25 18.00
C ILE A 158 12.17 -13.75 17.95
N ASN A 159 13.13 -12.88 18.29
CA ASN A 159 14.54 -13.20 18.31
C ASN A 159 15.02 -13.69 19.68
N GLY A 160 14.14 -13.66 20.68
CA GLY A 160 14.42 -14.14 22.03
C GLY A 160 14.37 -15.67 22.13
N ASP A 161 14.83 -16.21 23.28
CA ASP A 161 14.73 -17.65 23.53
C ASP A 161 13.25 -18.08 23.59
N PRO A 162 12.80 -18.97 22.69
CA PRO A 162 11.43 -19.45 22.70
C PRO A 162 11.04 -20.27 23.93
N ASN A 163 12.00 -20.75 24.69
CA ASN A 163 11.78 -21.52 25.91
C ASN A 163 11.86 -20.67 27.18
N ASP A 164 12.23 -19.38 27.06
CA ASP A 164 12.24 -18.47 28.21
C ASP A 164 10.78 -18.07 28.57
N PRO A 165 10.30 -18.43 29.77
CA PRO A 165 8.96 -18.05 30.22
C PRO A 165 8.73 -16.53 30.24
N ALA A 166 9.78 -15.74 30.41
CA ALA A 166 9.70 -14.28 30.37
C ALA A 166 9.43 -13.73 28.95
N ASN A 167 9.80 -14.49 27.92
CA ASN A 167 9.56 -14.17 26.50
C ASN A 167 8.22 -14.68 25.99
N GLN A 168 7.47 -15.45 26.79
CA GLN A 168 6.16 -15.97 26.41
C GLN A 168 5.03 -15.05 26.87
N CYS A 169 4.05 -14.88 26.01
CA CYS A 169 2.80 -14.21 26.35
C CYS A 169 1.91 -15.16 27.13
N ALA A 170 1.31 -14.66 28.20
CA ALA A 170 0.31 -15.43 28.95
C ALA A 170 -0.81 -15.92 28.02
N VAL A 171 -1.28 -17.14 28.23
CA VAL A 171 -2.46 -17.64 27.50
C VAL A 171 -3.65 -16.79 27.91
N ASP A 172 -4.38 -16.24 26.92
CA ASP A 172 -5.60 -15.49 27.14
C ASP A 172 -6.62 -16.38 27.89
N PRO A 173 -7.15 -15.95 29.05
CA PRO A 173 -8.18 -16.71 29.74
C PRO A 173 -9.45 -16.89 28.92
N GLU A 174 -9.74 -15.98 28.00
CA GLU A 174 -10.85 -16.11 27.05
C GLU A 174 -10.58 -17.12 25.92
N ARG A 175 -9.31 -17.51 25.72
CA ARG A 175 -8.87 -18.46 24.70
C ARG A 175 -9.54 -18.24 23.34
N LEU A 176 -9.36 -17.07 22.80
CA LEU A 176 -9.84 -16.80 21.45
C LEU A 176 -9.33 -17.88 20.49
N PHE A 177 -10.25 -18.45 19.72
CA PHE A 177 -9.95 -19.61 18.86
C PHE A 177 -8.71 -19.41 18.01
N CYS A 178 -8.52 -18.23 17.41
CA CYS A 178 -7.39 -17.94 16.55
C CYS A 178 -6.03 -17.90 17.27
N SER A 179 -6.01 -17.55 18.58
CA SER A 179 -4.77 -17.54 19.34
C SER A 179 -4.33 -18.93 19.82
N THR A 180 -5.20 -19.94 19.67
CA THR A 180 -4.89 -21.35 19.97
C THR A 180 -4.64 -22.20 18.74
N GLN A 181 -4.75 -21.63 17.54
CA GLN A 181 -4.47 -22.32 16.30
C GLN A 181 -3.00 -22.13 15.88
N PRO A 182 -2.40 -23.15 15.25
CA PRO A 182 -1.06 -22.98 14.70
C PRO A 182 -1.07 -21.92 13.59
N ARG A 183 0.08 -21.26 13.40
CA ARG A 183 0.25 -20.33 12.29
C ARG A 183 -0.06 -20.99 10.94
N PRO A 184 -0.49 -20.24 9.93
CA PRO A 184 -0.61 -20.75 8.58
C PRO A 184 0.74 -21.24 8.04
N ALA A 185 0.71 -22.32 7.23
CA ALA A 185 1.90 -22.93 6.63
C ALA A 185 2.66 -22.01 5.66
N LEU A 186 2.08 -20.87 5.32
CA LEU A 186 2.67 -19.87 4.41
C LEU A 186 3.89 -19.14 4.99
N TYR A 187 4.05 -19.12 6.32
CA TYR A 187 5.19 -18.47 6.97
C TYR A 187 6.32 -19.47 7.16
N PRO A 188 7.48 -19.29 6.52
CA PRO A 188 8.62 -20.17 6.68
C PRO A 188 9.26 -20.06 8.07
N GLY A 189 9.92 -21.13 8.48
CA GLY A 189 10.75 -21.16 9.69
C GLY A 189 10.03 -21.50 10.98
N ALA A 190 10.73 -21.38 12.11
CA ALA A 190 10.31 -21.79 13.45
C ALA A 190 9.60 -20.68 14.25
N SER A 191 8.90 -19.76 13.59
CA SER A 191 8.14 -18.73 14.28
C SER A 191 7.08 -19.34 15.19
N LEU A 192 6.88 -18.78 16.36
CA LEU A 192 5.81 -19.13 17.28
C LEU A 192 4.52 -18.30 17.05
N MET A 193 4.42 -17.64 15.91
CA MET A 193 3.18 -16.97 15.48
C MET A 193 1.99 -17.90 15.63
N VAL A 194 0.91 -17.39 16.12
CA VAL A 194 -0.40 -18.03 16.08
C VAL A 194 -1.19 -17.55 14.88
N PHE A 195 -2.33 -18.17 14.62
CA PHE A 195 -3.09 -17.95 13.39
C PHE A 195 -3.49 -16.48 13.14
N CYS A 196 -3.81 -15.71 14.19
CA CYS A 196 -4.31 -14.33 14.05
C CYS A 196 -3.30 -13.27 14.47
N SER A 197 -2.06 -13.61 14.65
CA SER A 197 -1.06 -12.67 15.15
C SER A 197 0.31 -12.96 14.64
N VAL A 198 0.98 -11.88 14.31
CA VAL A 198 2.43 -11.80 14.23
C VAL A 198 2.96 -11.48 15.63
N ASP A 199 4.18 -11.85 15.95
CA ASP A 199 4.82 -11.61 17.23
C ASP A 199 4.77 -10.14 17.69
N ASN A 200 5.07 -9.89 18.94
CA ASN A 200 5.08 -8.56 19.57
C ASN A 200 3.72 -7.85 19.63
N GLY A 201 2.61 -8.59 19.71
CA GLY A 201 1.28 -8.00 19.86
C GLY A 201 0.66 -7.44 18.58
N TYR A 202 1.25 -7.71 17.41
CA TYR A 202 0.61 -7.41 16.13
C TYR A 202 -0.51 -8.42 15.85
N TRP A 203 -1.75 -7.94 15.82
CA TRP A 203 -2.92 -8.77 15.64
C TRP A 203 -3.64 -8.42 14.33
N GLY A 204 -3.62 -9.33 13.38
CA GLY A 204 -4.15 -9.12 12.03
C GLY A 204 -4.82 -10.34 11.46
N ARG A 205 -4.74 -10.46 10.14
CA ARG A 205 -5.24 -11.62 9.39
C ARG A 205 -4.37 -11.95 8.20
N ASP A 206 -4.37 -13.23 7.91
CA ASP A 206 -3.85 -13.73 6.66
C ASP A 206 -4.74 -13.35 5.48
N HIS A 207 -4.09 -13.17 4.33
CA HIS A 207 -4.77 -12.81 3.10
C HIS A 207 -5.84 -13.83 2.70
N GLY A 208 -7.04 -13.35 2.42
CA GLY A 208 -8.18 -14.16 2.00
C GLY A 208 -8.88 -14.95 3.12
N PHE A 209 -8.50 -14.77 4.39
CA PHE A 209 -9.19 -15.43 5.48
C PHE A 209 -10.55 -14.76 5.76
N GLY A 210 -11.63 -15.47 5.45
CA GLY A 210 -13.02 -15.01 5.62
C GLY A 210 -13.73 -15.48 6.90
N GLY A 211 -13.11 -16.35 7.72
CA GLY A 211 -13.70 -16.90 8.95
C GLY A 211 -13.86 -15.84 10.05
N GLY A 212 -14.96 -15.90 10.80
CA GLY A 212 -15.19 -15.01 11.93
C GLY A 212 -14.22 -15.31 13.07
N ILE A 213 -13.65 -14.24 13.65
CA ILE A 213 -12.84 -14.30 14.87
C ILE A 213 -13.43 -13.29 15.84
N PRO A 214 -14.32 -13.68 16.72
CA PRO A 214 -14.89 -12.81 17.74
C PRO A 214 -14.24 -13.04 19.11
N PRO A 215 -14.45 -12.13 20.05
CA PRO A 215 -14.49 -10.68 19.97
C PRO A 215 -13.06 -10.12 20.14
N ASP A 216 -12.46 -9.59 19.10
CA ASP A 216 -11.05 -9.19 19.11
C ASP A 216 -10.81 -7.71 18.73
N THR A 217 -11.87 -6.88 18.67
CA THR A 217 -11.77 -5.48 18.22
C THR A 217 -10.77 -4.63 19.02
N PHE A 218 -10.61 -4.93 20.32
CA PHE A 218 -9.65 -4.27 21.20
C PHE A 218 -8.28 -4.99 21.27
N LYS A 219 -8.09 -6.00 20.43
CA LYS A 219 -6.79 -6.69 20.25
C LYS A 219 -6.18 -6.40 18.91
N ARG A 220 -7.01 -6.12 17.88
CA ARG A 220 -6.56 -5.86 16.51
C ARG A 220 -5.58 -4.71 16.45
N THR A 221 -4.56 -4.86 15.65
CA THR A 221 -3.67 -3.75 15.29
C THR A 221 -4.47 -2.69 14.55
N ALA A 222 -4.50 -1.49 15.09
CA ALA A 222 -5.12 -0.33 14.45
C ALA A 222 -4.20 0.26 13.37
N GLY A 223 -4.76 1.09 12.50
CA GLY A 223 -3.96 1.95 11.66
C GLY A 223 -3.21 2.98 12.49
N GLY A 224 -1.94 3.18 12.18
CA GLY A 224 -1.08 4.09 12.88
C GLY A 224 -1.27 5.55 12.49
N VAL A 225 -0.31 6.37 12.86
CA VAL A 225 -0.35 7.81 12.58
C VAL A 225 -0.28 8.11 11.08
N TYR A 226 0.42 7.29 10.30
CA TYR A 226 0.44 7.38 8.83
C TYR A 226 -0.41 6.26 8.20
N PRO A 227 -1.22 6.53 7.19
CA PRO A 227 -1.58 7.85 6.62
C PRO A 227 -2.83 8.44 7.28
N ILE A 228 -3.46 7.74 8.24
CA ILE A 228 -4.82 8.04 8.73
C ILE A 228 -4.86 9.01 9.92
N ALA A 229 -3.71 9.44 10.42
CA ALA A 229 -3.57 10.22 11.66
C ALA A 229 -4.21 9.51 12.87
N GLY A 230 -3.91 8.22 13.03
CA GLY A 230 -4.13 7.46 14.25
C GLY A 230 -3.03 7.68 15.27
N ASN A 231 -2.84 6.73 16.20
CA ASN A 231 -1.76 6.76 17.19
C ASN A 231 -0.41 6.34 16.56
N PHE A 232 0.67 6.93 17.04
CA PHE A 232 2.03 6.44 16.84
C PHE A 232 2.30 5.27 17.81
N ASP A 233 2.95 4.21 17.36
CA ASP A 233 3.24 3.04 18.21
C ASP A 233 4.51 3.25 19.06
N ASP A 234 4.34 3.83 20.22
CA ASP A 234 5.36 4.04 21.26
C ASP A 234 5.27 3.02 22.41
N ASN A 235 4.71 1.85 22.15
CA ASN A 235 4.49 0.79 23.14
C ASN A 235 3.52 1.18 24.30
N ARG A 236 2.64 2.19 24.11
CA ARG A 236 1.64 2.52 25.13
C ARG A 236 0.52 1.46 25.27
N PHE A 237 0.37 0.59 24.27
CA PHE A 237 -0.53 -0.57 24.26
C PHE A 237 -1.94 -0.28 24.78
N SER A 238 -2.52 0.84 24.41
CA SER A 238 -3.86 1.25 24.82
C SER A 238 -4.91 0.91 23.79
N SER A 239 -6.13 0.64 24.22
CA SER A 239 -7.27 0.52 23.32
C SER A 239 -7.50 1.83 22.59
N VAL A 240 -7.77 1.75 21.27
CA VAL A 240 -8.08 2.93 20.47
C VAL A 240 -9.51 3.39 20.63
N GLY A 241 -9.73 4.70 20.51
CA GLY A 241 -11.04 5.33 20.63
C GLY A 241 -11.11 6.65 19.85
N ILE A 242 -12.30 7.22 19.81
CA ILE A 242 -12.57 8.49 19.13
C ILE A 242 -11.72 9.61 19.73
N GLY A 243 -11.10 10.42 18.90
CA GLY A 243 -10.32 11.60 19.30
C GLY A 243 -8.86 11.34 19.67
N GLN A 244 -8.43 10.09 19.70
CA GLN A 244 -7.02 9.73 19.95
C GLN A 244 -6.12 9.97 18.74
N GLY A 245 -4.81 10.00 19.00
CA GLY A 245 -3.79 10.22 17.97
C GLY A 245 -3.93 11.59 17.32
N GLY A 246 -3.77 11.66 16.03
CA GLY A 246 -3.98 12.88 15.24
C GLY A 246 -5.44 13.15 14.88
N GLY A 247 -6.40 12.50 15.55
CA GLY A 247 -7.83 12.75 15.37
C GLY A 247 -8.37 12.53 13.96
N GLY A 248 -7.66 11.77 13.13
CA GLY A 248 -8.05 11.50 11.74
C GLY A 248 -7.66 12.58 10.73
N ALA A 249 -6.88 13.60 11.10
CA ALA A 249 -6.32 14.61 10.19
C ALA A 249 -5.18 14.05 9.34
N GLY A 250 -5.45 12.92 8.71
CA GLY A 250 -4.52 12.20 7.84
C GLY A 250 -4.60 12.63 6.38
N ILE A 251 -4.12 11.74 5.51
CA ILE A 251 -4.17 11.90 4.06
C ILE A 251 -4.72 10.65 3.38
N THR A 252 -5.26 10.83 2.16
CA THR A 252 -5.25 9.78 1.14
C THR A 252 -4.10 10.08 0.18
N PRO A 253 -3.05 9.28 0.14
CA PRO A 253 -2.01 9.42 -0.86
C PRO A 253 -2.59 9.01 -2.22
N ILE A 254 -2.55 9.92 -3.21
CA ILE A 254 -3.04 9.67 -4.56
C ILE A 254 -1.86 9.42 -5.49
N TYR A 255 -0.84 10.29 -5.43
CA TYR A 255 0.45 10.06 -6.04
C TYR A 255 1.57 10.76 -5.25
N LEU A 256 2.64 10.02 -4.91
CA LEU A 256 3.74 10.51 -4.11
C LEU A 256 5.07 10.51 -4.89
N ALA A 257 5.95 11.43 -4.57
CA ALA A 257 7.30 11.51 -5.15
C ALA A 257 8.10 10.20 -5.02
N SER A 258 7.96 9.51 -3.89
CA SER A 258 8.58 8.20 -3.69
C SER A 258 8.15 7.16 -4.73
N TRP A 259 6.91 7.24 -5.22
CA TRP A 259 6.39 6.31 -6.24
C TRP A 259 6.99 6.59 -7.63
N SER A 260 7.24 7.86 -7.95
CA SER A 260 7.99 8.22 -9.17
C SER A 260 9.40 7.62 -9.15
N HIS A 261 10.08 7.67 -8.01
CA HIS A 261 11.41 7.09 -7.89
C HIS A 261 11.40 5.55 -7.98
N LEU A 262 10.36 4.87 -7.47
CA LEU A 262 10.17 3.43 -7.71
C LEU A 262 9.97 3.13 -9.21
N MET A 263 9.15 3.91 -9.89
CA MET A 263 8.92 3.81 -11.33
C MET A 263 10.22 4.03 -12.13
N LEU A 264 11.04 5.01 -11.74
CA LEU A 264 12.34 5.26 -12.34
C LEU A 264 13.31 4.10 -12.09
N ALA A 265 13.31 3.50 -10.90
CA ALA A 265 14.13 2.33 -10.59
C ALA A 265 13.75 1.13 -11.46
N GLU A 266 12.46 0.87 -11.66
CA GLU A 266 11.96 -0.18 -12.52
C GLU A 266 12.43 -0.01 -13.97
N MET A 267 12.21 1.18 -14.51
CA MET A 267 12.58 1.46 -15.90
C MET A 267 14.10 1.45 -16.12
N ALA A 268 14.87 1.82 -15.09
CA ALA A 268 16.33 1.73 -15.15
C ALA A 268 16.84 0.28 -15.16
N LEU A 269 16.16 -0.65 -14.49
CA LEU A 269 16.49 -2.09 -14.55
C LEU A 269 16.32 -2.65 -15.96
N SER A 270 15.27 -2.23 -16.66
CA SER A 270 14.97 -2.73 -18.01
C SER A 270 15.77 -2.04 -19.10
N GLY A 271 16.06 -0.75 -18.96
CA GLY A 271 16.63 0.11 -20.02
C GLY A 271 18.08 0.51 -19.81
N GLY A 272 18.72 0.06 -18.75
CA GLY A 272 20.04 0.53 -18.33
C GLY A 272 20.00 1.89 -17.67
N GLY A 273 20.52 1.99 -16.47
CA GLY A 273 20.53 3.19 -15.65
C GLY A 273 20.85 2.88 -14.20
N ASP A 274 20.88 3.91 -13.36
CA ASP A 274 21.16 3.76 -11.94
C ASP A 274 19.88 3.45 -11.13
N ALA A 275 19.39 2.22 -11.28
CA ALA A 275 18.23 1.72 -10.56
C ALA A 275 18.42 1.77 -9.03
N ALA A 276 19.64 1.52 -8.54
CA ALA A 276 19.95 1.51 -7.11
C ALA A 276 19.82 2.92 -6.50
N SER A 277 20.27 3.96 -7.20
CA SER A 277 20.11 5.35 -6.77
C SER A 277 18.62 5.74 -6.70
N HIS A 278 17.84 5.36 -7.70
CA HIS A 278 16.40 5.64 -7.69
C HIS A 278 15.67 4.90 -6.56
N LEU A 279 16.00 3.63 -6.32
CA LEU A 279 15.44 2.88 -5.19
C LEU A 279 15.82 3.53 -3.85
N ARG A 280 17.08 3.93 -3.69
CA ARG A 280 17.56 4.65 -2.50
C ARG A 280 16.75 5.92 -2.25
N ASN A 281 16.56 6.74 -3.28
CA ASN A 281 15.77 7.97 -3.18
C ASN A 281 14.30 7.66 -2.83
N ALA A 282 13.71 6.64 -3.45
CA ALA A 282 12.34 6.22 -3.15
C ALA A 282 12.16 5.86 -1.67
N MET A 283 13.09 5.06 -1.12
CA MET A 283 13.05 4.68 0.29
C MET A 283 13.23 5.89 1.21
N GLY A 284 14.22 6.74 0.95
CA GLY A 284 14.49 7.94 1.75
C GLY A 284 13.29 8.89 1.79
N ILE A 285 12.73 9.22 0.63
CA ILE A 285 11.54 10.09 0.51
C ILE A 285 10.33 9.47 1.22
N SER A 286 10.09 8.17 1.02
CA SER A 286 8.98 7.45 1.65
C SER A 286 9.11 7.46 3.18
N ILE A 287 10.28 7.15 3.72
CA ILE A 287 10.53 7.12 5.16
C ILE A 287 10.37 8.52 5.75
N ALA A 288 10.98 9.54 5.15
CA ALA A 288 10.88 10.91 5.62
C ALA A 288 9.41 11.40 5.65
N LYS A 289 8.63 11.13 4.58
CA LYS A 289 7.20 11.45 4.54
C LYS A 289 6.43 10.78 5.66
N VAL A 290 6.66 9.50 5.88
CA VAL A 290 5.98 8.72 6.91
C VAL A 290 6.34 9.21 8.31
N MET A 291 7.62 9.44 8.58
CA MET A 291 8.12 9.89 9.88
C MET A 291 7.61 11.30 10.23
N SER A 292 7.37 12.17 9.24
CA SER A 292 6.80 13.50 9.46
C SER A 292 5.41 13.49 10.10
N PHE A 293 4.72 12.35 10.06
CA PHE A 293 3.40 12.19 10.68
C PHE A 293 3.44 11.97 12.20
N GLY A 294 4.59 11.62 12.77
CA GLY A 294 4.70 11.33 14.21
C GLY A 294 4.13 12.44 15.08
N SER A 295 4.43 13.69 14.75
CA SER A 295 3.97 14.88 15.48
C SER A 295 2.45 15.14 15.42
N LYS A 296 1.70 14.41 14.60
CA LYS A 296 0.23 14.52 14.57
C LYS A 296 -0.42 13.85 15.78
N ASP A 297 0.23 12.87 16.40
CA ASP A 297 -0.19 12.29 17.67
C ASP A 297 0.45 13.05 18.83
N GLY A 298 -0.36 13.92 19.45
CA GLY A 298 0.12 14.82 20.52
C GLY A 298 0.50 14.09 21.83
N ASP A 299 0.08 12.83 22.00
CA ASP A 299 0.38 12.01 23.16
C ASP A 299 1.57 11.05 22.94
N ALA A 300 2.17 11.07 21.73
CA ALA A 300 3.23 10.16 21.36
C ALA A 300 4.54 10.46 22.08
N ASP A 301 5.20 9.42 22.58
CA ASP A 301 6.62 9.49 22.93
C ASP A 301 7.47 9.43 21.63
N LEU A 302 7.95 10.60 21.22
CA LEU A 302 8.79 10.76 20.02
C LEU A 302 10.28 10.78 20.35
N SER A 303 10.68 10.32 21.53
CA SER A 303 12.10 10.11 21.85
C SER A 303 12.74 9.10 20.88
N THR A 304 14.01 9.31 20.61
CA THR A 304 14.75 8.50 19.65
C THR A 304 15.18 7.17 20.22
N THR A 305 15.46 6.20 19.35
CA THR A 305 15.94 4.87 19.75
C THR A 305 17.28 4.91 20.49
N ASP A 306 18.11 5.92 20.24
CA ASP A 306 19.39 6.10 20.96
C ASP A 306 19.17 6.52 22.42
N ASP A 307 18.05 7.14 22.73
CA ASP A 307 17.63 7.50 24.08
C ASP A 307 16.69 6.46 24.75
N GLY A 308 16.57 5.28 24.14
CA GLY A 308 15.65 4.23 24.59
C GLY A 308 14.20 4.44 24.17
N GLY A 309 13.95 5.39 23.24
CA GLY A 309 12.62 5.69 22.69
C GLY A 309 12.28 4.87 21.45
N TYR A 310 11.41 5.43 20.61
CA TYR A 310 10.69 4.66 19.57
C TYR A 310 10.90 5.19 18.15
N VAL A 311 11.41 6.41 18.01
CA VAL A 311 11.67 7.04 16.71
C VAL A 311 13.07 6.64 16.22
N PRO A 312 13.20 6.00 15.03
CA PRO A 312 14.52 5.72 14.46
C PRO A 312 15.32 7.01 14.27
N THR A 313 16.61 6.99 14.62
CA THR A 313 17.51 8.12 14.34
C THR A 313 17.83 8.19 12.85
N ASP A 314 18.26 9.34 12.36
CA ASP A 314 18.73 9.50 10.97
C ASP A 314 19.82 8.48 10.64
N PHE A 315 20.72 8.21 11.58
CA PHE A 315 21.76 7.20 11.41
C PHE A 315 21.18 5.78 11.23
N THR A 316 20.19 5.40 12.03
CA THR A 316 19.49 4.11 11.90
C THR A 316 18.76 3.99 10.58
N VAL A 317 18.09 5.06 10.14
CA VAL A 317 17.40 5.13 8.84
C VAL A 317 18.41 4.99 7.69
N ASP A 318 19.50 5.72 7.73
CA ASP A 318 20.55 5.66 6.70
C ASP A 318 21.19 4.28 6.63
N GLN A 319 21.46 3.64 7.77
CA GLN A 319 21.98 2.26 7.80
C GLN A 319 21.00 1.28 7.15
N TRP A 320 19.70 1.40 7.45
CA TRP A 320 18.69 0.53 6.87
C TRP A 320 18.59 0.73 5.35
N ILE A 321 18.57 1.98 4.87
CA ILE A 321 18.56 2.32 3.44
C ILE A 321 19.81 1.77 2.74
N ASN A 322 20.99 1.94 3.36
CA ASN A 322 22.25 1.44 2.82
C ASN A 322 22.22 -0.08 2.67
N LEU A 323 21.77 -0.79 3.71
CA LEU A 323 21.66 -2.25 3.68
C LEU A 323 20.73 -2.73 2.55
N LYS A 324 19.55 -2.13 2.41
CA LYS A 324 18.58 -2.48 1.35
C LYS A 324 19.14 -2.15 -0.05
N THR A 325 19.82 -1.02 -0.18
CA THR A 325 20.44 -0.61 -1.46
C THR A 325 21.60 -1.55 -1.81
N GLU A 326 22.38 -1.98 -0.85
CA GLU A 326 23.46 -2.96 -1.05
C GLU A 326 22.92 -4.33 -1.46
N GLN A 327 21.88 -4.83 -0.77
CA GLN A 327 21.19 -6.07 -1.15
C GLN A 327 20.67 -6.00 -2.60
N PHE A 328 20.08 -4.87 -2.98
CA PHE A 328 19.63 -4.65 -4.34
C PHE A 328 20.80 -4.61 -5.34
N PHE A 329 21.88 -3.93 -5.02
CA PHE A 329 23.04 -3.81 -5.91
C PHE A 329 23.71 -5.17 -6.17
N LEU A 330 23.91 -5.97 -5.10
CA LEU A 330 24.56 -7.27 -5.15
C LEU A 330 23.66 -8.39 -5.71
N GLY A 331 22.34 -8.21 -5.66
CA GLY A 331 21.36 -9.19 -6.10
C GLY A 331 21.40 -9.42 -7.61
N ASN A 332 20.95 -10.59 -8.03
CA ASN A 332 20.61 -10.85 -9.45
C ASN A 332 19.32 -10.11 -9.85
N ASN A 333 18.84 -10.25 -11.07
CA ASN A 333 17.64 -9.54 -11.53
C ASN A 333 16.38 -9.93 -10.76
N ASP A 334 16.23 -11.19 -10.37
CA ASP A 334 15.10 -11.67 -9.56
C ASP A 334 15.12 -11.03 -8.17
N ASP A 335 16.27 -11.03 -7.49
CA ASP A 335 16.44 -10.36 -6.21
C ASP A 335 16.12 -8.86 -6.28
N LYS A 336 16.60 -8.18 -7.33
CA LYS A 336 16.35 -6.74 -7.56
C LYS A 336 14.87 -6.45 -7.74
N MET A 337 14.21 -7.21 -8.59
CA MET A 337 12.78 -7.06 -8.84
C MET A 337 11.95 -7.38 -7.60
N ASN A 338 12.37 -8.38 -6.80
CA ASN A 338 11.69 -8.70 -5.56
C ASN A 338 11.79 -7.57 -4.53
N ILE A 339 12.99 -7.04 -4.30
CA ILE A 339 13.20 -5.89 -3.40
C ILE A 339 12.40 -4.68 -3.88
N LEU A 340 12.41 -4.40 -5.17
CA LEU A 340 11.62 -3.30 -5.75
C LEU A 340 10.12 -3.51 -5.52
N GLY A 341 9.61 -4.71 -5.73
CA GLY A 341 8.21 -5.08 -5.49
C GLY A 341 7.80 -4.96 -4.01
N GLU A 342 8.67 -5.36 -3.09
CA GLU A 342 8.45 -5.16 -1.65
C GLU A 342 8.38 -3.68 -1.30
N GLN A 343 9.25 -2.84 -1.86
CA GLN A 343 9.20 -1.40 -1.63
C GLN A 343 7.98 -0.74 -2.30
N HIS A 344 7.53 -1.23 -3.45
CA HIS A 344 6.24 -0.83 -4.02
C HIS A 344 5.09 -1.12 -3.05
N LEU A 345 5.02 -2.34 -2.51
CA LEU A 345 3.96 -2.71 -1.57
C LEU A 345 3.96 -1.81 -0.33
N ILE A 346 5.12 -1.58 0.27
CA ILE A 346 5.26 -0.80 1.51
C ILE A 346 5.00 0.69 1.26
N ALA A 347 5.62 1.29 0.23
CA ALA A 347 5.49 2.73 -0.04
C ALA A 347 4.08 3.15 -0.49
N HIS A 348 3.29 2.22 -1.05
CA HIS A 348 1.90 2.48 -1.45
C HIS A 348 0.88 2.21 -0.33
N TYR A 349 1.32 2.08 0.92
CA TYR A 349 0.41 1.92 2.05
C TYR A 349 -0.58 3.10 2.13
N GLY A 350 -1.88 2.79 2.05
CA GLY A 350 -2.97 3.77 1.94
C GLY A 350 -3.55 3.91 0.54
N ASN A 351 -2.85 3.46 -0.52
CA ASN A 351 -3.36 3.37 -1.89
C ASN A 351 -2.64 2.25 -2.66
N GLY A 352 -3.21 1.07 -2.67
CA GLY A 352 -2.61 -0.13 -3.27
C GLY A 352 -2.76 -0.27 -4.79
N SER A 353 -3.37 0.68 -5.50
CA SER A 353 -3.70 0.53 -6.93
C SER A 353 -2.46 0.29 -7.80
N ASN A 354 -1.42 1.08 -7.58
CA ASN A 354 -0.18 0.95 -8.35
C ASN A 354 0.63 -0.30 -7.96
N SER A 355 0.63 -0.69 -6.68
CA SER A 355 1.24 -1.95 -6.24
C SER A 355 0.55 -3.17 -6.86
N TYR A 356 -0.79 -3.14 -6.94
CA TYR A 356 -1.55 -4.19 -7.61
C TYR A 356 -1.22 -4.25 -9.12
N ASN A 357 -1.12 -3.10 -9.79
CA ASN A 357 -0.73 -3.04 -11.20
C ASN A 357 0.70 -3.55 -11.42
N PHE A 358 1.62 -3.16 -10.54
CA PHE A 358 2.99 -3.65 -10.57
C PHE A 358 3.03 -5.18 -10.41
N TYR A 359 2.35 -5.71 -9.38
CA TYR A 359 2.32 -7.15 -9.11
C TYR A 359 1.75 -7.95 -10.29
N ARG A 360 0.57 -7.60 -10.81
CA ARG A 360 -0.03 -8.36 -11.92
C ARG A 360 0.77 -8.28 -13.22
N ARG A 361 1.53 -7.20 -13.42
CA ARG A 361 2.40 -7.01 -14.60
C ARG A 361 3.73 -7.74 -14.47
N THR A 362 4.29 -7.85 -13.27
CA THR A 362 5.66 -8.36 -13.05
C THR A 362 5.72 -9.65 -12.24
N GLY A 363 4.72 -9.96 -11.42
CA GLY A 363 4.72 -11.07 -10.47
C GLY A 363 5.53 -10.83 -9.19
N TYR A 364 6.06 -9.62 -9.00
CA TYR A 364 6.85 -9.28 -7.82
C TYR A 364 6.06 -8.40 -6.83
N PRO A 365 6.29 -8.55 -5.51
CA PRO A 365 7.25 -9.46 -4.91
C PRO A 365 6.77 -10.91 -4.95
N HIS A 366 7.63 -11.84 -5.34
CA HIS A 366 7.31 -13.26 -5.34
C HIS A 366 7.20 -13.84 -3.91
N THR A 367 7.63 -13.06 -2.90
CA THR A 367 7.47 -13.35 -1.47
C THR A 367 6.08 -13.02 -0.95
N LEU A 368 5.20 -12.45 -1.78
CA LEU A 368 3.85 -12.08 -1.36
C LEU A 368 3.07 -13.33 -0.90
N GLN A 369 2.39 -13.18 0.24
CA GLN A 369 1.56 -14.24 0.80
C GLN A 369 0.40 -14.61 -0.14
N TRP A 370 0.20 -15.90 -0.33
CA TRP A 370 -0.97 -16.41 -1.03
C TRP A 370 -2.22 -16.33 -0.16
N THR A 371 -3.39 -16.38 -0.79
CA THR A 371 -4.64 -16.47 -0.05
C THR A 371 -4.73 -17.82 0.68
N VAL A 372 -5.23 -17.78 1.92
CA VAL A 372 -5.52 -18.99 2.70
C VAL A 372 -6.90 -19.57 2.34
N GLU A 373 -7.68 -18.90 1.51
CA GLU A 373 -8.97 -19.39 1.03
C GLU A 373 -8.79 -20.69 0.22
N PRO A 374 -9.50 -21.78 0.54
CA PRO A 374 -9.29 -23.11 -0.09
C PRO A 374 -9.83 -23.14 -1.48
N ALA A 375 -10.15 -22.38 -2.24
CA ALA A 375 -10.54 -22.36 -3.66
C ALA A 375 -10.88 -20.94 -4.10
N PRO A 376 -9.90 -20.06 -4.15
CA PRO A 376 -10.13 -18.63 -4.32
C PRO A 376 -10.63 -18.24 -5.71
N GLY A 377 -10.79 -19.17 -6.63
CA GLY A 377 -11.24 -18.90 -8.00
C GLY A 377 -10.18 -18.26 -8.90
N GLY A 378 -8.94 -18.22 -8.47
CA GLY A 378 -7.83 -17.62 -9.19
C GLY A 378 -7.53 -16.17 -8.77
N PHE A 379 -6.39 -15.65 -9.22
CA PHE A 379 -5.99 -14.28 -8.96
C PHE A 379 -6.79 -13.30 -9.83
N VAL A 380 -7.25 -12.20 -9.22
CA VAL A 380 -8.03 -11.17 -9.92
C VAL A 380 -7.10 -10.36 -10.83
N ARG A 381 -7.08 -10.68 -12.12
CA ARG A 381 -6.34 -9.94 -13.16
C ARG A 381 -7.13 -8.75 -13.69
N SER A 382 -8.47 -8.88 -13.71
CA SER A 382 -9.38 -7.78 -13.96
C SER A 382 -10.75 -8.04 -13.31
N LEU A 383 -11.47 -6.99 -13.01
CA LEU A 383 -12.82 -7.10 -12.44
C LEU A 383 -13.83 -7.50 -13.52
N PHE A 384 -14.94 -8.12 -13.09
CA PHE A 384 -16.12 -8.29 -13.93
C PHE A 384 -16.70 -6.93 -14.34
N TYR A 385 -17.43 -6.91 -15.45
CA TYR A 385 -18.30 -5.80 -15.75
C TYR A 385 -19.43 -5.72 -14.72
N PRO A 386 -19.96 -4.51 -14.42
CA PRO A 386 -21.13 -4.39 -13.55
C PRO A 386 -22.27 -5.30 -14.04
N ALA A 387 -22.93 -6.01 -13.12
CA ALA A 387 -23.96 -6.98 -13.46
C ALA A 387 -25.12 -6.35 -14.23
N ASP A 388 -25.55 -5.15 -13.83
CA ASP A 388 -26.62 -4.43 -14.49
C ASP A 388 -26.27 -4.13 -15.96
N GLU A 389 -25.05 -3.69 -16.22
CA GLU A 389 -24.56 -3.40 -17.56
C GLU A 389 -24.48 -4.67 -18.41
N ALA A 390 -23.87 -5.72 -17.88
CA ALA A 390 -23.72 -7.00 -18.62
C ALA A 390 -25.05 -7.70 -18.90
N ASN A 391 -26.07 -7.48 -18.05
CA ASN A 391 -27.39 -8.11 -18.21
C ASN A 391 -28.34 -7.32 -19.12
N THR A 392 -28.16 -6.00 -19.24
CA THR A 392 -29.09 -5.13 -19.96
C THR A 392 -28.55 -4.64 -21.30
N ASN A 393 -27.22 -4.66 -21.48
CA ASN A 393 -26.58 -4.21 -22.71
C ASN A 393 -26.10 -5.39 -23.56
N PRO A 394 -26.76 -5.70 -24.69
CA PRO A 394 -26.41 -6.85 -25.54
C PRO A 394 -25.04 -6.73 -26.21
N ASN A 395 -24.43 -5.55 -26.22
CA ASN A 395 -23.11 -5.32 -26.76
C ASN A 395 -21.97 -5.68 -25.76
N ILE A 396 -22.31 -6.03 -24.53
CA ILE A 396 -21.35 -6.36 -23.49
C ILE A 396 -21.52 -7.83 -23.06
N ALA A 397 -20.56 -8.67 -23.43
CA ALA A 397 -20.45 -10.01 -22.90
C ALA A 397 -19.67 -9.98 -21.59
N GLN A 398 -20.22 -10.58 -20.52
CA GLN A 398 -19.49 -10.73 -19.27
C GLN A 398 -18.22 -11.58 -19.47
N LYS A 399 -17.16 -11.22 -18.76
CA LYS A 399 -15.93 -12.01 -18.73
C LYS A 399 -16.20 -13.40 -18.13
N PRO A 400 -15.55 -14.46 -18.63
CA PRO A 400 -15.75 -15.83 -18.13
C PRO A 400 -15.32 -15.97 -16.66
N ASP A 401 -14.26 -15.26 -16.25
CA ASP A 401 -13.73 -15.27 -14.90
C ASP A 401 -12.86 -14.03 -14.64
N VAL A 402 -12.35 -13.89 -13.43
CA VAL A 402 -11.51 -12.77 -12.99
C VAL A 402 -10.05 -12.88 -13.45
N SER A 403 -9.64 -13.99 -14.05
CA SER A 403 -8.27 -14.19 -14.56
C SER A 403 -8.04 -13.57 -15.93
N VAL A 404 -9.09 -13.06 -16.58
CA VAL A 404 -8.98 -12.33 -17.85
C VAL A 404 -8.10 -11.11 -17.66
N LYS A 405 -7.02 -11.06 -18.42
CA LYS A 405 -6.01 -10.00 -18.31
C LYS A 405 -6.48 -8.69 -18.93
N VAL A 406 -6.00 -7.58 -18.40
CA VAL A 406 -6.05 -6.30 -19.10
C VAL A 406 -5.03 -6.28 -20.24
N PHE A 407 -5.19 -5.40 -21.24
CA PHE A 407 -4.44 -5.42 -22.49
C PHE A 407 -2.89 -5.33 -22.33
N TRP A 408 -2.42 -4.65 -21.29
CA TRP A 408 -0.99 -4.50 -21.00
C TRP A 408 -0.42 -5.58 -20.06
N ASP A 409 -1.27 -6.42 -19.47
CA ASP A 409 -0.85 -7.51 -18.60
C ASP A 409 -0.43 -8.72 -19.40
N ASN A 410 0.83 -8.77 -19.79
CA ASN A 410 1.42 -9.88 -20.57
C ASN A 410 2.01 -10.98 -19.69
N ASN A 411 1.98 -10.80 -18.35
CA ASN A 411 2.59 -11.76 -17.44
C ASN A 411 1.86 -13.12 -17.50
N PRO A 412 2.59 -14.24 -17.66
CA PRO A 412 1.98 -15.58 -17.61
C PRO A 412 1.24 -15.83 -16.30
N ALA A 413 0.17 -16.60 -16.36
CA ALA A 413 -0.55 -17.06 -15.18
C ALA A 413 0.06 -18.37 -14.69
N SER A 414 0.21 -18.51 -13.38
CA SER A 414 0.60 -19.79 -12.77
C SER A 414 -0.45 -20.84 -13.02
N SER A 415 -0.03 -22.04 -13.41
CA SER A 415 -0.85 -23.25 -13.47
C SER A 415 -0.64 -24.16 -12.24
N ALA A 416 0.16 -23.73 -11.26
CA ALA A 416 0.46 -24.53 -10.09
C ALA A 416 -0.84 -24.87 -9.33
N ALA A 417 -0.97 -26.13 -8.93
CA ALA A 417 -2.07 -26.58 -8.10
C ALA A 417 -1.79 -26.26 -6.62
N GLY A 418 -2.75 -25.64 -5.95
CA GLY A 418 -2.65 -25.33 -4.52
C GLY A 418 -3.55 -24.17 -4.14
N PRO A 419 -3.85 -23.98 -2.86
CA PRO A 419 -4.64 -22.84 -2.41
C PRO A 419 -4.03 -21.54 -2.91
N GLY A 420 -4.81 -20.76 -3.63
CA GLY A 420 -4.41 -19.43 -4.10
C GLY A 420 -3.41 -19.35 -5.25
N SER A 421 -2.96 -20.46 -5.81
CA SER A 421 -1.92 -20.48 -6.84
C SER A 421 -2.44 -20.34 -8.27
N THR A 422 -3.70 -20.67 -8.53
CA THR A 422 -4.27 -20.61 -9.88
C THR A 422 -4.40 -19.16 -10.36
N GLY A 423 -3.85 -18.87 -11.53
CA GLY A 423 -3.94 -17.55 -12.16
C GLY A 423 -3.05 -16.48 -11.57
N PHE A 424 -2.26 -16.78 -10.54
CA PHE A 424 -1.28 -15.81 -10.00
C PHE A 424 -0.26 -15.41 -11.04
N PRO A 425 0.16 -14.13 -11.07
CA PRO A 425 1.28 -13.69 -11.89
C PRO A 425 2.56 -14.46 -11.55
N ILE A 426 3.31 -14.85 -12.56
CA ILE A 426 4.62 -15.46 -12.38
C ILE A 426 5.67 -14.35 -12.34
N ALA A 427 6.62 -14.42 -11.42
CA ALA A 427 7.77 -13.52 -11.40
C ALA A 427 8.62 -13.72 -12.67
N ASN A 428 8.89 -12.63 -13.40
CA ASN A 428 9.62 -12.60 -14.66
C ASN A 428 10.90 -11.75 -14.54
#